data_97cf0f46fca31cfc22ebec3c9cabafcb
#
_entry.id   97cf0f46fca31cfc22ebec3c9cabafcb
#
_cell.length_a   1.000
_cell.length_b   1.000
_cell.length_c   1.000
_cell.angle_alpha   90.00
_cell.angle_beta   90.00
_cell.angle_gamma   90.00
#
_symmetry.space_group_name_H-M   'P 1'
#
loop_
_entity.id
_entity.type
_entity.pdbx_description
1 polymer ?
#
loop_
_entity_poly.entity_id
_entity_poly.type
_entity_poly.pdbx_seq_one_letter_code
_entity_poly.pdbx_strand_id
1 'polypeptide(L)'
;MNQTAIPEIYVSTDVEADGPIPGPHSMLSFASAAYTEDKQLIATFSANLETLPGAQAHPVQEAWWKTEPDAWAACRRDLQAPEAALIAYVDWVEALPGKPVFVAMPAGFDFTFMFWYMMRFAGRCPFSWSALDIKTLAFAITGLPYRKAIKPRFPKHWFDDHPHTHVALDDAIEQGALFCNMLADLRRQQAALAGLAVSDTDRSDTDRSENAGAGQIPTDPRAN
;
A
#
# COMPACT_ATOMS: atom_id res chain seq x y z
N MET A 1 -1.39 25.93 19.64
CA MET A 1 -1.89 24.56 19.90
C MET A 1 -1.48 23.74 18.70
N ASN A 2 -0.46 22.87 18.84
CA ASN A 2 -0.13 21.91 17.80
C ASN A 2 -1.31 20.93 17.69
N GLN A 3 -2.11 21.05 16.63
CA GLN A 3 -3.00 19.96 16.25
C GLN A 3 -2.09 18.77 15.92
N THR A 4 -2.07 17.75 16.76
CA THR A 4 -1.47 16.47 16.40
C THR A 4 -2.17 16.01 15.13
N ALA A 5 -1.41 15.82 14.06
CA ALA A 5 -1.96 15.34 12.80
C ALA A 5 -2.67 13.99 13.04
N ILE A 6 -3.88 13.82 12.50
CA ILE A 6 -4.61 12.57 12.59
C ILE A 6 -3.75 11.51 11.86
N PRO A 7 -3.39 10.38 12.50
CA PRO A 7 -2.52 9.39 11.90
C PRO A 7 -3.18 8.73 10.68
N GLU A 8 -2.37 8.30 9.72
CA GLU A 8 -2.82 7.41 8.65
C GLU A 8 -2.91 5.98 9.15
N ILE A 9 -3.94 5.26 8.71
CA ILE A 9 -4.12 3.83 8.93
C ILE A 9 -4.08 3.15 7.58
N TYR A 10 -3.11 2.29 7.38
CA TYR A 10 -2.90 1.56 6.13
C TYR A 10 -3.74 0.29 6.12
N VAL A 11 -4.75 0.28 5.28
CA VAL A 11 -5.70 -0.83 5.15
C VAL A 11 -5.28 -1.68 3.96
N SER A 12 -4.45 -2.69 4.25
CA SER A 12 -4.03 -3.67 3.26
C SER A 12 -5.20 -4.56 2.92
N THR A 13 -5.57 -4.62 1.66
CA THR A 13 -6.76 -5.33 1.19
C THR A 13 -6.41 -6.28 0.06
N ASP A 14 -6.97 -7.49 0.13
CA ASP A 14 -6.86 -8.51 -0.90
C ASP A 14 -8.26 -8.96 -1.33
N VAL A 15 -8.45 -9.19 -2.64
CA VAL A 15 -9.72 -9.53 -3.28
C VAL A 15 -9.59 -10.78 -4.09
N GLU A 16 -10.48 -11.72 -3.83
CA GLU A 16 -10.67 -12.92 -4.65
C GLU A 16 -11.91 -12.75 -5.53
N ALA A 17 -11.78 -13.01 -6.83
CA ALA A 17 -12.86 -12.80 -7.80
C ALA A 17 -12.96 -13.93 -8.82
N ASP A 18 -14.11 -14.03 -9.49
CA ASP A 18 -14.35 -14.98 -10.57
C ASP A 18 -14.09 -14.41 -11.97
N GLY A 19 -13.50 -13.20 -12.05
CA GLY A 19 -13.13 -12.58 -13.31
C GLY A 19 -12.45 -11.21 -13.15
N PRO A 20 -12.09 -10.55 -14.26
CA PRO A 20 -11.17 -9.41 -14.23
C PRO A 20 -11.81 -8.06 -13.83
N ILE A 21 -13.13 -7.94 -13.87
CA ILE A 21 -13.84 -6.67 -13.59
C ILE A 21 -15.16 -6.93 -12.84
N PRO A 22 -15.54 -6.05 -11.90
CA PRO A 22 -16.81 -6.17 -11.18
C PRO A 22 -18.02 -5.89 -12.10
N GLY A 23 -19.15 -6.49 -11.77
CA GLY A 23 -20.41 -6.35 -12.50
C GLY A 23 -20.66 -7.54 -13.42
N PRO A 24 -19.94 -7.72 -14.55
CA PRO A 24 -19.97 -8.96 -15.32
C PRO A 24 -19.47 -10.17 -14.54
N HIS A 25 -18.56 -9.93 -13.58
CA HIS A 25 -17.97 -10.92 -12.69
C HIS A 25 -18.19 -10.55 -11.22
N SER A 26 -18.10 -11.55 -10.35
CA SER A 26 -18.31 -11.38 -8.92
C SER A 26 -17.00 -11.30 -8.14
N MET A 27 -16.95 -10.45 -7.12
CA MET A 27 -16.05 -10.63 -6.00
C MET A 27 -16.55 -11.81 -5.18
N LEU A 28 -15.69 -12.79 -4.93
CA LEU A 28 -16.00 -14.02 -4.20
C LEU A 28 -15.69 -13.89 -2.72
N SER A 29 -14.58 -13.26 -2.40
CA SER A 29 -14.21 -12.90 -1.03
C SER A 29 -13.31 -11.67 -1.04
N PHE A 30 -13.21 -11.03 0.10
CA PHE A 30 -12.22 -10.00 0.35
C PHE A 30 -11.84 -9.96 1.82
N ALA A 31 -10.66 -9.46 2.09
CA ALA A 31 -10.23 -9.19 3.45
C ALA A 31 -9.35 -7.95 3.53
N SER A 32 -9.33 -7.34 4.70
CA SER A 32 -8.48 -6.20 4.99
C SER A 32 -7.80 -6.36 6.34
N ALA A 33 -6.54 -5.93 6.40
CA ALA A 33 -5.73 -5.84 7.60
C ALA A 33 -5.29 -4.39 7.81
N ALA A 34 -5.72 -3.77 8.90
CA ALA A 34 -5.45 -2.37 9.21
C ALA A 34 -4.17 -2.25 10.06
N TYR A 35 -3.20 -1.49 9.57
CA TYR A 35 -1.90 -1.28 10.18
C TYR A 35 -1.66 0.19 10.52
N THR A 36 -1.00 0.42 11.65
CA THR A 36 -0.35 1.70 11.90
C THR A 36 0.93 1.83 11.08
N GLU A 37 1.45 3.04 11.00
CA GLU A 37 2.76 3.34 10.40
C GLU A 37 3.91 2.51 10.98
N ASP A 38 3.85 2.20 12.28
CA ASP A 38 4.84 1.40 13.01
C ASP A 38 4.59 -0.11 12.89
N LYS A 39 3.80 -0.54 11.90
CA LYS A 39 3.51 -1.96 11.62
C LYS A 39 2.70 -2.66 12.71
N GLN A 40 1.95 -1.93 13.53
CA GLN A 40 1.02 -2.56 14.46
C GLN A 40 -0.27 -2.94 13.71
N LEU A 41 -0.58 -4.23 13.64
CA LEU A 41 -1.89 -4.72 13.19
C LEU A 41 -2.93 -4.38 14.28
N ILE A 42 -3.90 -3.52 13.94
CA ILE A 42 -4.90 -3.03 14.91
C ILE A 42 -6.27 -3.66 14.74
N ALA A 43 -6.61 -4.08 13.52
CA ALA A 43 -7.90 -4.71 13.22
C ALA A 43 -7.83 -5.48 11.91
N THR A 44 -8.74 -6.46 11.75
CA THR A 44 -8.96 -7.17 10.49
C THR A 44 -10.44 -7.24 10.17
N PHE A 45 -10.75 -7.37 8.88
CA PHE A 45 -12.10 -7.65 8.38
C PHE A 45 -12.01 -8.68 7.26
N SER A 46 -12.96 -9.61 7.18
CA SER A 46 -13.07 -10.54 6.06
C SER A 46 -14.52 -10.90 5.78
N ALA A 47 -14.84 -11.14 4.52
CA ALA A 47 -16.16 -11.62 4.12
C ALA A 47 -16.08 -12.48 2.86
N ASN A 48 -16.81 -13.58 2.84
CA ASN A 48 -17.09 -14.35 1.64
C ASN A 48 -18.47 -13.94 1.12
N LEU A 49 -18.59 -13.75 -0.18
CA LEU A 49 -19.77 -13.15 -0.78
C LEU A 49 -20.55 -14.13 -1.64
N GLU A 50 -21.86 -13.97 -1.63
CA GLU A 50 -22.72 -14.50 -2.68
C GLU A 50 -22.34 -13.86 -4.03
N THR A 51 -22.45 -14.62 -5.12
CA THR A 51 -22.22 -14.09 -6.47
C THR A 51 -23.30 -13.10 -6.87
N LEU A 52 -22.91 -12.12 -7.70
CA LEU A 52 -23.87 -11.14 -8.22
C LEU A 52 -24.90 -11.81 -9.13
N PRO A 53 -26.17 -11.43 -9.02
CA PRO A 53 -27.22 -11.93 -9.93
C PRO A 53 -26.86 -11.64 -11.40
N GLY A 54 -26.81 -12.69 -12.22
CA GLY A 54 -26.51 -12.61 -13.65
C GLY A 54 -25.01 -12.51 -14.00
N ALA A 55 -24.11 -12.37 -13.02
CA ALA A 55 -22.68 -12.45 -13.28
C ALA A 55 -22.28 -13.90 -13.63
N GLN A 56 -21.20 -14.02 -14.39
CA GLN A 56 -20.65 -15.31 -14.83
C GLN A 56 -19.15 -15.33 -14.60
N ALA A 57 -18.63 -16.48 -14.16
CA ALA A 57 -17.19 -16.64 -14.03
C ALA A 57 -16.48 -16.51 -15.38
N HIS A 58 -15.34 -15.81 -15.39
CA HIS A 58 -14.49 -15.73 -16.56
C HIS A 58 -13.79 -17.10 -16.79
N PRO A 59 -13.79 -17.67 -18.01
CA PRO A 59 -13.28 -19.01 -18.25
C PRO A 59 -11.84 -19.26 -17.77
N VAL A 60 -10.97 -18.26 -17.89
CA VAL A 60 -9.58 -18.36 -17.42
C VAL A 60 -9.54 -18.42 -15.90
N GLN A 61 -10.34 -17.60 -15.22
CA GLN A 61 -10.41 -17.58 -13.75
C GLN A 61 -11.05 -18.85 -13.20
N GLU A 62 -12.10 -19.34 -13.86
CA GLU A 62 -12.71 -20.63 -13.50
C GLU A 62 -11.72 -21.80 -13.63
N ALA A 63 -10.90 -21.79 -14.68
CA ALA A 63 -9.86 -22.79 -14.85
C ALA A 63 -8.77 -22.74 -13.76
N TRP A 64 -8.39 -21.52 -13.35
CA TRP A 64 -7.44 -21.30 -12.25
C TRP A 64 -8.01 -21.77 -10.90
N TRP A 65 -9.24 -21.44 -10.58
CA TRP A 65 -9.89 -21.90 -9.34
C TRP A 65 -9.94 -23.42 -9.20
N LYS A 66 -9.99 -24.15 -10.32
CA LYS A 66 -9.91 -25.62 -10.30
C LYS A 66 -8.52 -26.15 -9.88
N THR A 67 -7.48 -25.32 -9.95
CA THR A 67 -6.13 -25.66 -9.49
C THR A 67 -5.92 -25.33 -8.00
N GLU A 68 -6.80 -24.52 -7.42
CA GLU A 68 -6.71 -24.06 -6.03
C GLU A 68 -7.94 -24.49 -5.20
N PRO A 69 -8.17 -25.82 -5.00
CA PRO A 69 -9.41 -26.31 -4.39
C PRO A 69 -9.59 -25.89 -2.93
N ASP A 70 -8.51 -25.73 -2.17
CA ASP A 70 -8.58 -25.35 -0.76
C ASP A 70 -8.94 -23.86 -0.63
N ALA A 71 -8.32 -22.99 -1.43
CA ALA A 71 -8.64 -21.57 -1.49
C ALA A 71 -10.09 -21.36 -1.99
N TRP A 72 -10.51 -22.12 -3.03
CA TRP A 72 -11.90 -22.11 -3.46
C TRP A 72 -12.85 -22.50 -2.35
N ALA A 73 -12.58 -23.60 -1.63
CA ALA A 73 -13.42 -24.01 -0.52
C ALA A 73 -13.45 -22.99 0.62
N ALA A 74 -12.34 -22.28 0.86
CA ALA A 74 -12.28 -21.21 1.86
C ALA A 74 -13.18 -20.03 1.49
N CYS A 75 -13.08 -19.52 0.26
CA CYS A 75 -13.85 -18.35 -0.18
C CYS A 75 -15.35 -18.66 -0.43
N ARG A 76 -15.78 -19.93 -0.35
CA ARG A 76 -17.18 -20.34 -0.55
C ARG A 76 -17.87 -20.79 0.74
N ARG A 77 -17.28 -20.54 1.93
CA ARG A 77 -17.92 -20.81 3.24
C ARG A 77 -18.63 -19.55 3.75
N ASP A 78 -19.68 -19.74 4.52
CA ASP A 78 -20.38 -18.69 5.28
C ASP A 78 -20.66 -17.44 4.42
N LEU A 79 -21.25 -17.66 3.25
CA LEU A 79 -21.52 -16.63 2.27
C LEU A 79 -22.47 -15.55 2.82
N GLN A 80 -22.12 -14.31 2.58
CA GLN A 80 -22.90 -13.13 2.96
C GLN A 80 -23.43 -12.42 1.72
N ALA A 81 -24.61 -11.82 1.86
CA ALA A 81 -25.11 -10.91 0.83
C ALA A 81 -24.14 -9.71 0.66
N PRO A 82 -23.75 -9.37 -0.57
CA PRO A 82 -22.81 -8.27 -0.82
C PRO A 82 -23.19 -6.96 -0.13
N GLU A 83 -24.48 -6.61 -0.12
CA GLU A 83 -24.95 -5.38 0.52
C GLU A 83 -24.65 -5.36 2.02
N ALA A 84 -25.00 -6.43 2.74
CA ALA A 84 -24.77 -6.52 4.18
C ALA A 84 -23.25 -6.48 4.51
N ALA A 85 -22.45 -7.24 3.76
CA ALA A 85 -21.01 -7.31 3.97
C ALA A 85 -20.32 -5.96 3.70
N LEU A 86 -20.69 -5.26 2.62
CA LEU A 86 -20.05 -4.00 2.25
C LEU A 86 -20.49 -2.83 3.15
N ILE A 87 -21.71 -2.80 3.64
CA ILE A 87 -22.13 -1.84 4.65
C ILE A 87 -21.32 -2.05 5.93
N ALA A 88 -21.24 -3.28 6.44
CA ALA A 88 -20.45 -3.60 7.63
C ALA A 88 -18.94 -3.28 7.44
N TYR A 89 -18.40 -3.55 6.26
CA TYR A 89 -17.00 -3.21 5.95
C TYR A 89 -16.75 -1.71 5.98
N VAL A 90 -17.60 -0.91 5.34
CA VAL A 90 -17.45 0.54 5.32
C VAL A 90 -17.56 1.12 6.73
N ASP A 91 -18.53 0.65 7.54
CA ASP A 91 -18.67 1.04 8.94
C ASP A 91 -17.41 0.66 9.76
N TRP A 92 -16.83 -0.52 9.51
CA TRP A 92 -15.58 -0.95 10.13
C TRP A 92 -14.41 -0.04 9.77
N VAL A 93 -14.25 0.34 8.48
CA VAL A 93 -13.18 1.26 8.05
C VAL A 93 -13.36 2.65 8.67
N GLU A 94 -14.58 3.17 8.70
CA GLU A 94 -14.89 4.48 9.28
C GLU A 94 -14.67 4.54 10.81
N ALA A 95 -14.72 3.39 11.49
CA ALA A 95 -14.45 3.26 12.92
C ALA A 95 -12.95 3.15 13.25
N LEU A 96 -12.05 3.03 12.27
CA LEU A 96 -10.61 2.96 12.53
C LEU A 96 -10.07 4.28 13.15
N PRO A 97 -9.04 4.20 14.01
CA PRO A 97 -8.56 5.35 14.78
C PRO A 97 -7.63 6.27 13.98
N GLY A 98 -8.00 6.64 12.74
CA GLY A 98 -7.20 7.51 11.88
C GLY A 98 -7.77 7.67 10.49
N LYS A 99 -6.99 8.24 9.57
CA LYS A 99 -7.39 8.39 8.16
C LYS A 99 -7.04 7.12 7.40
N PRO A 100 -8.03 6.38 6.86
CA PRO A 100 -7.77 5.15 6.16
C PRO A 100 -7.11 5.42 4.79
N VAL A 101 -6.05 4.67 4.51
CA VAL A 101 -5.36 4.62 3.20
C VAL A 101 -5.49 3.21 2.66
N PHE A 102 -6.11 3.05 1.50
CA PHE A 102 -6.21 1.76 0.83
C PHE A 102 -4.84 1.34 0.28
N VAL A 103 -4.43 0.10 0.57
CA VAL A 103 -3.14 -0.45 0.13
C VAL A 103 -3.37 -1.82 -0.48
N ALA A 104 -2.82 -2.10 -1.67
CA ALA A 104 -2.92 -3.42 -2.30
C ALA A 104 -1.81 -3.68 -3.34
N MET A 105 -1.73 -4.93 -3.83
CA MET A 105 -0.74 -5.35 -4.84
C MET A 105 -1.31 -6.38 -5.83
N PRO A 106 -1.73 -5.95 -7.03
CA PRO A 106 -1.74 -4.58 -7.55
C PRO A 106 -3.03 -3.84 -7.16
N ALA A 107 -2.92 -2.63 -6.65
CA ALA A 107 -4.10 -1.86 -6.24
C ALA A 107 -5.11 -1.62 -7.39
N GLY A 108 -4.64 -1.63 -8.63
CA GLY A 108 -5.52 -1.49 -9.80
C GLY A 108 -6.58 -2.58 -9.93
N PHE A 109 -6.34 -3.77 -9.40
CA PHE A 109 -7.32 -4.86 -9.36
C PHE A 109 -8.21 -4.75 -8.11
N ASP A 110 -7.60 -4.84 -6.94
CA ASP A 110 -8.33 -4.89 -5.66
C ASP A 110 -9.18 -3.64 -5.43
N PHE A 111 -8.61 -2.46 -5.68
CA PHE A 111 -9.34 -1.20 -5.50
C PHE A 111 -10.48 -1.05 -6.49
N THR A 112 -10.36 -1.56 -7.73
CA THR A 112 -11.43 -1.53 -8.73
C THR A 112 -12.65 -2.31 -8.22
N PHE A 113 -12.44 -3.54 -7.71
CA PHE A 113 -13.51 -4.34 -7.13
C PHE A 113 -14.09 -3.69 -5.87
N MET A 114 -13.24 -3.35 -4.91
CA MET A 114 -13.67 -2.77 -3.64
C MET A 114 -14.42 -1.45 -3.83
N PHE A 115 -13.89 -0.55 -4.67
CA PHE A 115 -14.54 0.73 -4.94
C PHE A 115 -15.92 0.55 -5.57
N TRP A 116 -16.02 -0.31 -6.60
CA TRP A 116 -17.29 -0.59 -7.26
C TRP A 116 -18.32 -1.19 -6.28
N TYR A 117 -17.92 -2.18 -5.48
CA TYR A 117 -18.79 -2.82 -4.51
C TYR A 117 -19.21 -1.86 -3.38
N MET A 118 -18.30 -1.07 -2.82
CA MET A 118 -18.64 -0.06 -1.82
C MET A 118 -19.63 0.96 -2.37
N MET A 119 -19.40 1.51 -3.55
CA MET A 119 -20.31 2.48 -4.17
C MET A 119 -21.66 1.85 -4.54
N ARG A 120 -21.66 0.62 -5.00
CA ARG A 120 -22.88 -0.10 -5.40
C ARG A 120 -23.77 -0.45 -4.22
N PHE A 121 -23.21 -0.91 -3.11
CA PHE A 121 -23.93 -1.51 -2.00
C PHE A 121 -23.98 -0.63 -0.75
N ALA A 122 -22.93 0.12 -0.45
CA ALA A 122 -22.91 1.03 0.70
C ALA A 122 -23.10 2.52 0.31
N GLY A 123 -23.04 2.85 -0.99
CA GLY A 123 -23.23 4.22 -1.51
C GLY A 123 -22.10 5.19 -1.18
N ARG A 124 -21.01 4.73 -0.54
CA ARG A 124 -19.88 5.56 -0.11
C ARG A 124 -18.59 4.76 -0.05
N CYS A 125 -17.45 5.47 -0.21
CA CYS A 125 -16.11 4.90 -0.12
C CYS A 125 -15.26 5.71 0.88
N PRO A 126 -14.80 5.13 1.99
CA PRO A 126 -14.04 5.84 3.01
C PRO A 126 -12.59 6.17 2.59
N PHE A 127 -12.09 5.55 1.51
CA PHE A 127 -10.73 5.76 0.98
C PHE A 127 -10.62 6.87 -0.06
N SER A 128 -11.70 7.63 -0.32
CA SER A 128 -11.76 8.60 -1.41
C SER A 128 -11.56 7.92 -2.79
N TRP A 129 -10.76 8.52 -3.68
CA TRP A 129 -10.58 8.10 -5.08
C TRP A 129 -9.20 7.48 -5.35
N SER A 130 -8.39 7.26 -4.31
CA SER A 130 -7.01 6.84 -4.47
C SER A 130 -6.69 5.59 -3.65
N ALA A 131 -5.75 4.82 -4.18
CA ALA A 131 -5.17 3.67 -3.52
C ALA A 131 -3.65 3.72 -3.64
N LEU A 132 -2.95 3.23 -2.63
CA LEU A 132 -1.51 3.07 -2.66
C LEU A 132 -1.19 1.69 -3.25
N ASP A 133 -0.45 1.70 -4.36
CA ASP A 133 -0.01 0.48 -5.04
C ASP A 133 1.38 0.06 -4.56
N ILE A 134 1.46 -1.10 -3.91
CA ILE A 134 2.70 -1.66 -3.37
C ILE A 134 3.74 -1.90 -4.45
N LYS A 135 3.32 -2.35 -5.64
CA LYS A 135 4.25 -2.57 -6.76
C LYS A 135 4.89 -1.28 -7.25
N THR A 136 4.12 -0.20 -7.31
CA THR A 136 4.63 1.13 -7.67
C THR A 136 5.60 1.66 -6.62
N LEU A 137 5.28 1.45 -5.33
CA LEU A 137 6.18 1.80 -4.24
C LEU A 137 7.49 1.00 -4.32
N ALA A 138 7.42 -0.31 -4.55
CA ALA A 138 8.60 -1.16 -4.73
C ALA A 138 9.47 -0.73 -5.92
N PHE A 139 8.84 -0.37 -7.05
CA PHE A 139 9.54 0.20 -8.20
C PHE A 139 10.33 1.45 -7.82
N ALA A 140 9.71 2.37 -7.07
CA ALA A 140 10.34 3.63 -6.65
C ALA A 140 11.51 3.41 -5.68
N ILE A 141 11.37 2.52 -4.71
CA ILE A 141 12.41 2.25 -3.69
C ILE A 141 13.59 1.48 -4.29
N THR A 142 13.32 0.47 -5.13
CA THR A 142 14.37 -0.45 -5.62
C THR A 142 15.07 0.04 -6.89
N GLY A 143 14.45 0.95 -7.66
CA GLY A 143 14.93 1.32 -8.99
C GLY A 143 14.83 0.20 -10.04
N LEU A 144 14.20 -0.94 -9.72
CA LEU A 144 13.96 -2.00 -10.68
C LEU A 144 13.02 -1.54 -11.79
N PRO A 145 13.13 -2.05 -13.02
CA PRO A 145 12.12 -1.82 -14.03
C PRO A 145 10.73 -2.25 -13.54
N TYR A 146 9.68 -1.46 -13.79
CA TYR A 146 8.34 -1.68 -13.24
C TYR A 146 7.82 -3.12 -13.43
N ARG A 147 8.02 -3.72 -14.63
CA ARG A 147 7.61 -5.11 -14.88
C ARG A 147 8.41 -6.15 -14.08
N LYS A 148 9.55 -5.76 -13.51
CA LYS A 148 10.43 -6.60 -12.69
C LYS A 148 10.26 -6.33 -11.18
N ALA A 149 9.48 -5.33 -10.79
CA ALA A 149 9.11 -5.07 -9.39
C ALA A 149 8.02 -6.07 -8.95
N ILE A 150 8.44 -7.28 -8.63
CA ILE A 150 7.61 -8.43 -8.22
C ILE A 150 8.20 -9.08 -6.97
N LYS A 151 7.36 -9.67 -6.11
CA LYS A 151 7.74 -10.27 -4.81
C LYS A 151 9.04 -11.11 -4.85
N PRO A 152 9.29 -12.01 -5.83
CA PRO A 152 10.54 -12.79 -5.88
C PRO A 152 11.83 -11.96 -6.06
N ARG A 153 11.72 -10.67 -6.40
CA ARG A 153 12.86 -9.76 -6.60
C ARG A 153 12.97 -8.68 -5.54
N PHE A 154 12.06 -8.66 -4.60
CA PHE A 154 12.10 -7.71 -3.49
C PHE A 154 13.20 -8.06 -2.48
N PRO A 155 13.74 -7.08 -1.75
CA PRO A 155 14.66 -7.31 -0.66
C PRO A 155 14.07 -8.29 0.37
N LYS A 156 14.87 -9.27 0.78
CA LYS A 156 14.39 -10.32 1.71
C LYS A 156 13.91 -9.78 3.04
N HIS A 157 14.49 -8.68 3.53
CA HIS A 157 14.11 -8.06 4.80
C HIS A 157 12.76 -7.35 4.78
N TRP A 158 12.09 -7.28 3.61
CA TRP A 158 10.72 -6.79 3.53
C TRP A 158 9.70 -7.86 3.89
N PHE A 159 10.09 -9.14 3.85
CA PHE A 159 9.18 -10.25 4.12
C PHE A 159 9.27 -10.68 5.58
N ASP A 160 8.12 -10.88 6.18
CA ASP A 160 7.96 -11.61 7.42
C ASP A 160 7.63 -13.09 7.11
N ASP A 161 7.59 -13.92 8.15
CA ASP A 161 7.23 -15.33 8.02
C ASP A 161 5.70 -15.50 7.99
N HIS A 162 5.07 -14.98 6.93
CA HIS A 162 3.64 -15.13 6.67
C HIS A 162 3.42 -16.02 5.45
N PRO A 163 2.50 -17.00 5.50
CA PRO A 163 2.17 -17.82 4.35
C PRO A 163 1.39 -17.02 3.31
N HIS A 164 1.61 -17.33 2.04
CA HIS A 164 0.75 -16.91 0.93
C HIS A 164 -0.16 -18.08 0.57
N THR A 165 -1.46 -17.96 0.79
CA THR A 165 -2.37 -19.11 0.78
C THR A 165 -3.54 -18.97 -0.20
N HIS A 166 -3.65 -17.84 -0.91
CA HIS A 166 -4.86 -17.47 -1.68
C HIS A 166 -6.15 -17.46 -0.84
N VAL A 167 -5.98 -17.22 0.47
CA VAL A 167 -7.06 -16.89 1.38
C VAL A 167 -6.95 -15.40 1.66
N ALA A 168 -7.94 -14.62 1.29
CA ALA A 168 -7.87 -13.16 1.27
C ALA A 168 -7.34 -12.54 2.58
N LEU A 169 -7.66 -13.12 3.76
CA LEU A 169 -7.18 -12.59 5.03
C LEU A 169 -5.69 -12.82 5.24
N ASP A 170 -5.18 -14.01 4.93
CA ASP A 170 -3.75 -14.32 5.07
C ASP A 170 -2.93 -13.43 4.13
N ASP A 171 -3.42 -13.26 2.90
CA ASP A 171 -2.76 -12.47 1.87
C ASP A 171 -2.83 -10.95 2.18
N ALA A 172 -3.94 -10.47 2.76
CA ALA A 172 -4.05 -9.09 3.25
C ALA A 172 -3.09 -8.80 4.42
N ILE A 173 -2.88 -9.76 5.32
CA ILE A 173 -1.92 -9.65 6.44
C ILE A 173 -0.49 -9.66 5.90
N GLU A 174 -0.14 -10.63 5.02
CA GLU A 174 1.19 -10.75 4.44
C GLU A 174 1.59 -9.48 3.68
N GLN A 175 0.74 -9.01 2.79
CA GLN A 175 1.05 -7.81 2.00
C GLN A 175 1.05 -6.52 2.83
N GLY A 176 0.25 -6.44 3.90
CA GLY A 176 0.25 -5.30 4.81
C GLY A 176 1.54 -5.21 5.62
N ALA A 177 2.05 -6.34 6.13
CA ALA A 177 3.34 -6.42 6.79
C ALA A 177 4.50 -6.08 5.83
N LEU A 178 4.47 -6.60 4.60
CA LEU A 178 5.41 -6.27 3.52
C LEU A 178 5.40 -4.75 3.26
N PHE A 179 4.23 -4.14 3.10
CA PHE A 179 4.09 -2.70 2.89
C PHE A 179 4.72 -1.88 4.02
N CYS A 180 4.46 -2.23 5.27
CA CYS A 180 5.02 -1.51 6.42
C CYS A 180 6.55 -1.61 6.47
N ASN A 181 7.14 -2.77 6.13
CA ASN A 181 8.58 -2.93 6.03
C ASN A 181 9.18 -2.07 4.90
N MET A 182 8.49 -1.98 3.75
CA MET A 182 8.89 -1.11 2.64
C MET A 182 8.81 0.38 3.02
N LEU A 183 7.77 0.78 3.74
CA LEU A 183 7.60 2.16 4.21
C LEU A 183 8.72 2.56 5.18
N ALA A 184 9.08 1.67 6.10
CA ALA A 184 10.20 1.88 7.02
C ALA A 184 11.55 2.01 6.26
N ASP A 185 11.74 1.24 5.18
CA ASP A 185 12.92 1.30 4.33
C ASP A 185 13.00 2.62 3.56
N LEU A 186 11.89 3.03 2.95
CA LEU A 186 11.79 4.33 2.27
C LEU A 186 12.15 5.48 3.20
N ARG A 187 11.67 5.47 4.44
CA ARG A 187 11.97 6.51 5.43
C ARG A 187 13.43 6.54 5.82
N ARG A 188 14.06 5.37 5.98
CA ARG A 188 15.51 5.29 6.24
C ARG A 188 16.31 5.89 5.09
N GLN A 189 15.94 5.61 3.84
CA GLN A 189 16.59 6.18 2.66
C GLN A 189 16.42 7.71 2.59
N GLN A 190 15.23 8.20 2.86
CA GLN A 190 14.96 9.65 2.88
C GLN A 190 15.75 10.36 3.99
N ALA A 191 15.83 9.79 5.18
CA ALA A 191 16.63 10.33 6.30
C ALA A 191 18.12 10.37 5.98
N ALA A 192 18.66 9.33 5.33
CA ALA A 192 20.04 9.27 4.89
C ALA A 192 20.36 10.35 3.84
N LEU A 193 19.47 10.55 2.86
CA LEU A 193 19.62 11.62 1.85
C LEU A 193 19.56 13.01 2.46
N ALA A 194 18.67 13.25 3.41
CA ALA A 194 18.57 14.53 4.13
C ALA A 194 19.83 14.82 4.95
N GLY A 195 20.42 13.80 5.60
CA GLY A 195 21.67 13.94 6.34
C GLY A 195 22.87 14.26 5.44
N LEU A 196 22.92 13.70 4.24
CA LEU A 196 23.95 14.01 3.24
C LEU A 196 23.82 15.46 2.71
N ALA A 197 22.60 15.92 2.46
CA ALA A 197 22.35 17.27 1.98
C ALA A 197 22.78 18.34 2.99
N VAL A 198 22.59 18.10 4.30
CA VAL A 198 23.04 19.01 5.37
C VAL A 198 24.56 19.05 5.45
N SER A 199 25.25 17.91 5.30
CA SER A 199 26.72 17.86 5.33
C SER A 199 27.39 18.57 4.15
N ASP A 200 26.76 18.60 2.97
CA ASP A 200 27.29 19.30 1.79
C ASP A 200 27.09 20.83 1.88
N THR A 201 26.01 21.29 2.53
CA THR A 201 25.82 22.73 2.80
C THR A 201 26.83 23.26 3.83
N ASP A 202 27.14 22.51 4.88
CA ASP A 202 28.15 22.87 5.87
C ASP A 202 29.57 22.95 5.25
N ARG A 203 29.88 22.04 4.31
CA ARG A 203 31.18 22.10 3.58
C ARG A 203 31.28 23.29 2.66
N SER A 204 30.20 23.68 2.00
CA SER A 204 30.19 24.83 1.10
C SER A 204 30.36 26.17 1.84
N ASP A 205 29.88 26.27 3.08
CA ASP A 205 30.01 27.45 3.92
C ASP A 205 31.43 27.58 4.56
N THR A 206 32.07 26.44 4.88
CA THR A 206 33.48 26.45 5.36
C THR A 206 34.46 26.82 4.24
N ASP A 207 34.30 26.33 3.02
CA ASP A 207 35.12 26.71 1.85
C ASP A 207 34.97 28.20 1.48
N ARG A 208 33.77 28.79 1.67
CA ARG A 208 33.56 30.22 1.45
C ARG A 208 34.21 31.08 2.52
N SER A 209 34.28 30.64 3.77
CA SER A 209 34.92 31.39 4.86
C SER A 209 36.45 31.38 4.77
N GLU A 210 37.06 30.31 4.28
CA GLU A 210 38.54 30.23 4.07
C GLU A 210 39.02 31.07 2.87
N ASN A 211 38.18 31.23 1.85
CA ASN A 211 38.54 32.01 0.66
C ASN A 211 38.30 33.54 0.82
N ALA A 212 37.63 33.99 1.88
CA ALA A 212 37.40 35.40 2.17
C ALA A 212 38.58 36.07 2.92
N GLY A 213 39.60 35.28 3.35
CA GLY A 213 40.77 35.76 4.10
C GLY A 213 42.01 36.09 3.28
N ALA A 214 42.02 35.79 1.96
CA ALA A 214 43.23 35.93 1.14
C ALA A 214 43.10 37.02 0.07
N GLY A 215 42.98 38.29 0.48
CA GLY A 215 42.85 39.41 -0.46
C GLY A 215 43.27 40.75 0.11
N GLN A 216 44.40 40.83 0.84
CA GLN A 216 45.07 42.12 1.05
C GLN A 216 46.10 42.35 -0.02
N ILE A 217 45.81 43.21 -1.00
CA ILE A 217 46.75 43.75 -1.96
C ILE A 217 47.59 44.82 -1.24
N PRO A 218 48.93 44.74 -1.21
CA PRO A 218 49.75 45.80 -0.67
C PRO A 218 49.66 47.04 -1.58
N THR A 219 49.25 48.17 -1.07
CA THR A 219 49.38 49.46 -1.76
C THR A 219 50.83 49.91 -1.74
N ASP A 220 51.45 50.07 -2.93
CA ASP A 220 52.75 50.67 -3.13
C ASP A 220 52.68 52.19 -2.88
N PRO A 221 53.54 52.79 -2.03
CA PRO A 221 53.53 54.22 -1.73
C PRO A 221 54.39 55.10 -2.66
N ARG A 222 54.64 54.66 -3.89
CA ARG A 222 55.46 55.47 -4.87
C ARG A 222 54.77 55.54 -6.22
N ALA A 223 53.85 56.47 -6.37
CA ALA A 223 53.57 57.07 -7.68
C ALA A 223 53.09 58.53 -7.44
N ASN A 224 53.99 59.42 -7.76
CA ASN A 224 53.74 60.84 -8.03
C ASN A 224 52.96 60.98 -9.33
#